data_d163fe475f988f7bed4be7a93a402f65
#
_entry.id   d163fe475f988f7bed4be7a93a402f65
#
_cell.length_a   1.000
_cell.length_b   1.000
_cell.length_c   1.000
_cell.angle_alpha   90.00
_cell.angle_beta   90.00
_cell.angle_gamma   90.00
#
_symmetry.space_group_name_H-M   'P 1'
#
loop_
_entity.id
_entity.type
_entity.pdbx_description
1 polymer ?
#
loop_
_entity_poly.entity_id
_entity_poly.type
_entity_poly.pdbx_seq_one_letter_code
_entity_poly.pdbx_strand_id
1 'polypeptide(L)'
;SIMLVRDLLKNNKLPENVVVCIIALYNIGGSHNRSGTSRANQNGPIAYGFRGNSKNYDLNRDFIKTDSKNSQAFQQIFNTWQPEIFVDTHTSNGSDYQHVMTLIPTQKDKLNPILSSYLSKNMVPDIYSEMKKKGYDLVPYVNSVTEIPDKGITGYIESPRYSTGYAALHNTIGFMPETHMLKDFDQRVESTYKLLNTYIDIIVRDAKVIGENKRKADAYTAAQKDFPLDWKLNRSVLDSIEFKGFEAKYKPSEVSGIDRLYYDRNAPFTKKIKYWDKFEPSLTVTKPIAYIIPKAWDKVIALLKLN
;
A
#
# COMPACT_ATOMS: atom_id res chain seq x y z
N SER A 1 -14.51 1.76 -3.59
CA SER A 1 -14.78 3.09 -2.97
C SER A 1 -16.21 3.58 -3.24
N ILE A 2 -16.70 3.63 -4.49
CA ILE A 2 -18.05 4.15 -4.81
C ILE A 2 -19.16 3.35 -4.10
N MET A 3 -19.09 2.02 -4.08
CA MET A 3 -20.04 1.18 -3.33
C MET A 3 -20.03 1.50 -1.83
N LEU A 4 -18.83 1.66 -1.26
CA LEU A 4 -18.69 2.02 0.15
C LEU A 4 -19.37 3.38 0.46
N VAL A 5 -19.09 4.41 -0.34
CA VAL A 5 -19.74 5.74 -0.18
C VAL A 5 -21.25 5.61 -0.24
N ARG A 6 -21.74 4.91 -1.27
CA ARG A 6 -23.20 4.67 -1.41
C ARG A 6 -23.80 4.04 -0.17
N ASP A 7 -23.14 3.01 0.37
CA ASP A 7 -23.71 2.21 1.46
C ASP A 7 -23.59 2.93 2.81
N LEU A 8 -22.52 3.70 3.03
CA LEU A 8 -22.41 4.58 4.19
C LEU A 8 -23.52 5.64 4.22
N LEU A 9 -23.81 6.25 3.07
CA LEU A 9 -24.85 7.30 2.97
C LEU A 9 -26.27 6.74 3.02
N LYS A 10 -26.57 5.69 2.23
CA LYS A 10 -27.92 5.11 2.16
C LYS A 10 -28.38 4.44 3.44
N ASN A 11 -27.46 3.80 4.16
CA ASN A 11 -27.78 3.04 5.36
C ASN A 11 -27.59 3.84 6.65
N ASN A 12 -27.31 5.13 6.54
CA ASN A 12 -26.99 6.02 7.67
C ASN A 12 -25.90 5.43 8.60
N LYS A 13 -24.86 4.82 7.99
CA LYS A 13 -23.75 4.16 8.68
C LYS A 13 -22.49 5.03 8.74
N LEU A 14 -22.65 6.35 8.63
CA LEU A 14 -21.54 7.26 8.84
C LEU A 14 -21.11 7.19 10.31
N PRO A 15 -19.82 6.95 10.59
CA PRO A 15 -19.36 6.93 11.98
C PRO A 15 -19.43 8.33 12.59
N GLU A 16 -19.81 8.42 13.86
CA GLU A 16 -19.93 9.71 14.58
C GLU A 16 -18.56 10.24 15.04
N ASN A 17 -17.60 9.36 15.26
CA ASN A 17 -16.29 9.68 15.85
C ASN A 17 -15.13 9.63 14.85
N VAL A 18 -15.42 9.48 13.55
CA VAL A 18 -14.42 9.37 12.48
C VAL A 18 -14.88 10.15 11.25
N VAL A 19 -13.97 10.92 10.67
CA VAL A 19 -14.16 11.53 9.35
C VAL A 19 -13.60 10.61 8.29
N VAL A 20 -14.39 10.28 7.26
CA VAL A 20 -13.97 9.44 6.14
C VAL A 20 -13.86 10.29 4.89
N CYS A 21 -12.62 10.55 4.44
CA CYS A 21 -12.35 11.27 3.20
C CYS A 21 -12.04 10.28 2.09
N ILE A 22 -12.75 10.35 0.95
CA ILE A 22 -12.61 9.37 -0.14
C ILE A 22 -12.32 10.07 -1.46
N ILE A 23 -11.15 9.78 -2.04
CA ILE A 23 -10.82 10.09 -3.44
C ILE A 23 -11.26 8.89 -4.27
N ALA A 24 -12.47 8.95 -4.82
CA ALA A 24 -13.07 7.82 -5.52
C ALA A 24 -12.30 7.42 -6.79
N LEU A 25 -11.65 8.38 -7.44
CA LEU A 25 -10.92 8.20 -8.69
C LEU A 25 -9.72 9.16 -8.73
N TYR A 26 -8.54 8.65 -8.41
CA TYR A 26 -7.30 9.45 -8.36
C TYR A 26 -6.75 9.74 -9.77
N ASN A 27 -6.65 8.72 -10.63
CA ASN A 27 -6.17 8.86 -12.00
C ASN A 27 -7.32 9.09 -12.99
N ILE A 28 -7.88 10.29 -13.00
CA ILE A 28 -8.99 10.66 -13.89
C ILE A 28 -8.60 10.49 -15.36
N GLY A 29 -7.42 11.00 -15.77
CA GLY A 29 -6.93 10.90 -17.15
C GLY A 29 -6.77 9.46 -17.62
N GLY A 30 -6.19 8.59 -16.80
CA GLY A 30 -6.04 7.18 -17.11
C GLY A 30 -7.38 6.44 -17.14
N SER A 31 -8.34 6.83 -16.31
CA SER A 31 -9.66 6.21 -16.29
C SER A 31 -10.51 6.51 -17.52
N HIS A 32 -10.28 7.64 -18.17
CA HIS A 32 -10.92 7.98 -19.45
C HIS A 32 -10.24 7.31 -20.65
N ASN A 33 -8.95 7.02 -20.56
CA ASN A 33 -8.19 6.32 -21.59
C ASN A 33 -8.30 4.80 -21.41
N ARG A 34 -9.44 4.23 -21.74
CA ARG A 34 -9.77 2.82 -21.52
C ARG A 34 -9.55 2.00 -22.78
N SER A 35 -8.96 0.80 -22.59
CA SER A 35 -8.83 -0.20 -23.65
C SER A 35 -8.85 -1.61 -23.07
N GLY A 36 -9.09 -2.61 -23.92
CA GLY A 36 -9.00 -4.03 -23.54
C GLY A 36 -7.55 -4.55 -23.48
N THR A 37 -6.55 -3.74 -23.87
CA THR A 37 -5.17 -4.17 -24.03
C THR A 37 -4.18 -3.53 -23.06
N SER A 38 -4.53 -2.39 -22.41
CA SER A 38 -3.62 -1.67 -21.50
C SER A 38 -3.23 -2.47 -20.22
N ARG A 39 -4.02 -3.49 -19.90
CA ARG A 39 -3.82 -4.43 -18.78
C ARG A 39 -4.11 -5.85 -19.24
N ALA A 40 -3.54 -6.28 -20.35
CA ALA A 40 -3.86 -7.53 -21.04
C ALA A 40 -3.74 -8.80 -20.17
N ASN A 41 -2.94 -8.75 -19.12
CA ASN A 41 -2.73 -9.86 -18.19
C ASN A 41 -3.66 -9.85 -16.96
N GLN A 42 -4.60 -8.89 -16.84
CA GLN A 42 -5.59 -8.89 -15.76
C GLN A 42 -6.85 -9.68 -16.18
N ASN A 43 -7.41 -10.40 -15.21
CA ASN A 43 -8.67 -11.11 -15.38
C ASN A 43 -9.86 -10.17 -15.11
N GLY A 44 -10.32 -9.47 -16.17
CA GLY A 44 -11.40 -8.47 -16.10
C GLY A 44 -10.94 -7.13 -15.48
N PRO A 45 -11.71 -6.07 -15.65
CA PRO A 45 -12.93 -5.94 -16.47
C PRO A 45 -12.64 -5.95 -17.99
N ILE A 46 -13.69 -5.85 -18.83
CA ILE A 46 -13.56 -5.84 -20.30
C ILE A 46 -12.66 -4.71 -20.82
N ALA A 47 -12.72 -3.54 -20.18
CA ALA A 47 -11.90 -2.39 -20.53
C ALA A 47 -11.25 -1.79 -19.27
N TYR A 48 -9.94 -1.64 -19.32
CA TYR A 48 -9.12 -1.12 -18.23
C TYR A 48 -8.77 0.34 -18.47
N GLY A 49 -8.57 1.08 -17.39
CA GLY A 49 -7.93 2.39 -17.47
C GLY A 49 -6.44 2.28 -17.78
N PHE A 50 -5.87 3.35 -18.33
CA PHE A 50 -4.44 3.44 -18.59
C PHE A 50 -3.68 3.75 -17.29
N ARG A 51 -2.46 3.21 -17.15
CA ARG A 51 -1.64 3.40 -15.95
C ARG A 51 -1.20 4.84 -15.75
N GLY A 52 -0.72 5.48 -16.79
CA GLY A 52 -0.33 6.89 -16.76
C GLY A 52 -1.54 7.83 -16.70
N ASN A 53 -1.34 9.03 -16.18
CA ASN A 53 -2.34 10.08 -16.27
C ASN A 53 -2.36 10.69 -17.70
N SER A 54 -3.12 11.76 -17.93
CA SER A 54 -3.22 12.43 -19.24
C SER A 54 -1.89 12.97 -19.80
N LYS A 55 -0.85 13.07 -18.97
CA LYS A 55 0.52 13.44 -19.36
C LYS A 55 1.48 12.25 -19.29
N ASN A 56 0.97 11.05 -19.18
CA ASN A 56 1.73 9.80 -19.07
C ASN A 56 2.64 9.71 -17.82
N TYR A 57 2.31 10.42 -16.74
CA TYR A 57 2.98 10.24 -15.47
C TYR A 57 2.43 9.03 -14.73
N ASP A 58 3.32 8.22 -14.13
CA ASP A 58 2.95 7.18 -13.18
C ASP A 58 2.69 7.81 -11.81
N LEU A 59 1.42 7.95 -11.44
CA LEU A 59 1.02 8.58 -10.19
C LEU A 59 1.48 7.81 -8.95
N ASN A 60 1.70 6.48 -9.08
CA ASN A 60 2.27 5.67 -8.01
C ASN A 60 3.80 5.85 -7.85
N ARG A 61 4.39 6.88 -8.44
CA ARG A 61 5.79 7.30 -8.28
C ARG A 61 5.91 8.79 -7.99
N ASP A 62 4.78 9.45 -7.77
CA ASP A 62 4.69 10.91 -7.76
C ASP A 62 4.27 11.51 -6.41
N PHE A 63 4.10 10.69 -5.36
CA PHE A 63 3.59 11.19 -4.09
C PHE A 63 4.45 12.32 -3.50
N ILE A 64 5.75 12.12 -3.26
CA ILE A 64 6.63 13.20 -2.78
C ILE A 64 7.15 14.10 -3.91
N LYS A 65 7.23 13.59 -5.14
CA LYS A 65 7.76 14.36 -6.27
C LYS A 65 6.84 15.51 -6.66
N THR A 66 5.53 15.27 -6.64
CA THR A 66 4.49 16.26 -6.87
C THR A 66 4.59 16.94 -8.25
N ASP A 67 5.02 16.16 -9.26
CA ASP A 67 5.18 16.66 -10.64
C ASP A 67 3.83 16.86 -11.35
N SER A 68 2.82 16.05 -10.97
CA SER A 68 1.49 16.11 -11.58
C SER A 68 0.50 16.97 -10.80
N LYS A 69 -0.51 17.51 -11.51
CA LYS A 69 -1.63 18.18 -10.86
C LYS A 69 -2.42 17.24 -9.94
N ASN A 70 -2.42 15.93 -10.23
CA ASN A 70 -3.05 14.93 -9.39
C ASN A 70 -2.38 14.88 -8.01
N SER A 71 -1.05 14.78 -7.97
CA SER A 71 -0.31 14.73 -6.71
C SER A 71 -0.35 16.05 -5.95
N GLN A 72 -0.34 17.19 -6.65
CA GLN A 72 -0.51 18.51 -6.03
C GLN A 72 -1.88 18.62 -5.32
N ALA A 73 -2.97 18.22 -6.01
CA ALA A 73 -4.30 18.20 -5.41
C ALA A 73 -4.40 17.19 -4.26
N PHE A 74 -3.77 16.02 -4.41
CA PHE A 74 -3.70 15.02 -3.34
C PHE A 74 -3.02 15.60 -2.10
N GLN A 75 -1.85 16.23 -2.24
CA GLN A 75 -1.13 16.80 -1.10
C GLN A 75 -1.92 17.93 -0.41
N GLN A 76 -2.63 18.77 -1.16
CA GLN A 76 -3.53 19.77 -0.58
C GLN A 76 -4.61 19.10 0.29
N ILE A 77 -5.27 18.06 -0.22
CA ILE A 77 -6.27 17.30 0.52
C ILE A 77 -5.63 16.65 1.76
N PHE A 78 -4.51 15.97 1.58
CA PHE A 78 -3.81 15.25 2.63
C PHE A 78 -3.38 16.19 3.77
N ASN A 79 -2.79 17.33 3.44
CA ASN A 79 -2.34 18.33 4.41
C ASN A 79 -3.50 19.09 5.08
N THR A 80 -4.64 19.23 4.40
CA THR A 80 -5.84 19.81 5.00
C THR A 80 -6.46 18.89 6.04
N TRP A 81 -6.56 17.61 5.75
CA TRP A 81 -7.23 16.65 6.63
C TRP A 81 -6.28 15.96 7.62
N GLN A 82 -4.97 15.92 7.34
CA GLN A 82 -3.94 15.29 8.18
C GLN A 82 -4.36 13.92 8.73
N PRO A 83 -4.68 12.95 7.85
CA PRO A 83 -5.29 11.70 8.27
C PRO A 83 -4.38 10.89 9.19
N GLU A 84 -4.95 10.22 10.17
CA GLU A 84 -4.25 9.23 10.99
C GLU A 84 -4.00 7.93 10.23
N ILE A 85 -4.94 7.56 9.37
CA ILE A 85 -4.88 6.33 8.55
C ILE A 85 -5.10 6.70 7.08
N PHE A 86 -4.27 6.14 6.22
CA PHE A 86 -4.36 6.31 4.76
C PHE A 86 -4.42 4.95 4.06
N VAL A 87 -5.34 4.80 3.10
CA VAL A 87 -5.50 3.55 2.33
C VAL A 87 -5.46 3.87 0.84
N ASP A 88 -4.53 3.24 0.12
CA ASP A 88 -4.36 3.34 -1.33
C ASP A 88 -4.59 1.98 -1.99
N THR A 89 -5.70 1.81 -2.72
CA THR A 89 -6.12 0.50 -3.25
C THR A 89 -5.49 0.20 -4.60
N HIS A 90 -4.88 -0.98 -4.71
CA HIS A 90 -4.08 -1.41 -5.86
C HIS A 90 -4.48 -2.76 -6.43
N THR A 91 -3.86 -3.10 -7.55
CA THR A 91 -3.88 -4.43 -8.15
C THR A 91 -2.44 -4.86 -8.46
N SER A 92 -2.00 -5.95 -7.83
CA SER A 92 -0.67 -6.51 -8.00
C SER A 92 -0.52 -7.33 -9.28
N ASN A 93 0.72 -7.57 -9.64
CA ASN A 93 1.15 -8.52 -10.68
C ASN A 93 2.05 -9.61 -10.05
N GLY A 94 2.75 -10.37 -10.87
CA GLY A 94 3.76 -11.35 -10.44
C GLY A 94 3.23 -12.77 -10.33
N SER A 95 3.77 -13.53 -9.38
CA SER A 95 3.48 -14.95 -9.17
C SER A 95 2.00 -15.21 -8.91
N ASP A 96 1.45 -16.28 -9.49
CA ASP A 96 0.07 -16.69 -9.15
C ASP A 96 0.04 -17.48 -7.85
N TYR A 97 -0.95 -17.21 -7.01
CA TYR A 97 -1.17 -17.84 -5.71
C TYR A 97 -2.67 -17.85 -5.37
N GLN A 98 -3.06 -18.53 -4.28
CA GLN A 98 -4.48 -18.70 -3.92
C GLN A 98 -5.09 -17.45 -3.28
N HIS A 99 -4.29 -16.60 -2.62
CA HIS A 99 -4.80 -15.39 -1.98
C HIS A 99 -5.37 -14.41 -3.01
N VAL A 100 -6.53 -13.82 -2.71
CA VAL A 100 -7.16 -12.81 -3.58
C VAL A 100 -6.47 -11.45 -3.41
N MET A 101 -5.96 -11.19 -2.21
CA MET A 101 -5.37 -9.91 -1.85
C MET A 101 -4.13 -10.11 -0.98
N THR A 102 -3.14 -9.28 -1.23
CA THR A 102 -1.97 -9.08 -0.36
C THR A 102 -2.05 -7.70 0.30
N LEU A 103 -1.31 -7.50 1.38
CA LEU A 103 -1.32 -6.25 2.12
C LEU A 103 0.10 -5.71 2.29
N ILE A 104 0.29 -4.44 1.97
CA ILE A 104 1.47 -3.66 2.31
C ILE A 104 1.05 -2.60 3.35
N PRO A 105 1.29 -2.80 4.63
CA PRO A 105 1.24 -1.71 5.60
C PRO A 105 2.50 -0.86 5.46
N THR A 106 2.48 0.39 5.91
CA THR A 106 3.73 1.14 6.11
C THR A 106 4.72 0.28 6.88
N GLN A 107 5.96 0.19 6.40
CA GLN A 107 6.96 -0.67 7.03
C GLN A 107 7.21 -0.21 8.49
N LYS A 108 6.99 -1.12 9.43
CA LYS A 108 6.99 -0.85 10.87
C LYS A 108 8.31 -0.25 11.40
N ASP A 109 9.46 -0.67 10.82
CA ASP A 109 10.77 -0.20 11.25
C ASP A 109 11.09 1.21 10.74
N LYS A 110 10.28 1.72 9.79
CA LYS A 110 10.35 3.09 9.26
C LYS A 110 9.43 4.05 10.00
N LEU A 111 8.33 3.56 10.56
CA LEU A 111 7.39 4.37 11.30
C LEU A 111 7.96 4.86 12.63
N ASN A 112 7.42 5.98 13.10
CA ASN A 112 7.58 6.39 14.49
C ASN A 112 7.30 5.22 15.45
N PRO A 113 8.12 4.97 16.49
CA PRO A 113 7.98 3.79 17.36
C PRO A 113 6.60 3.61 17.99
N ILE A 114 5.89 4.71 18.28
CA ILE A 114 4.54 4.69 18.86
C ILE A 114 3.54 4.10 17.86
N LEU A 115 3.57 4.60 16.61
CA LEU A 115 2.72 4.12 15.54
C LEU A 115 3.10 2.70 15.11
N SER A 116 4.39 2.40 15.05
CA SER A 116 4.92 1.07 14.75
C SER A 116 4.39 0.02 15.72
N SER A 117 4.37 0.32 17.01
CA SER A 117 3.85 -0.59 18.04
C SER A 117 2.36 -0.87 17.87
N TYR A 118 1.55 0.16 17.65
CA TYR A 118 0.11 0.01 17.42
C TYR A 118 -0.17 -0.75 16.11
N LEU A 119 0.50 -0.38 15.02
CA LEU A 119 0.35 -1.04 13.72
C LEU A 119 0.63 -2.54 13.81
N SER A 120 1.78 -2.92 14.37
CA SER A 120 2.26 -4.30 14.34
C SER A 120 1.60 -5.21 15.39
N LYS A 121 1.21 -4.67 16.56
CA LYS A 121 0.66 -5.48 17.66
C LYS A 121 -0.87 -5.50 17.69
N ASN A 122 -1.53 -4.53 17.08
CA ASN A 122 -2.98 -4.38 17.12
C ASN A 122 -3.59 -4.38 15.70
N MET A 123 -3.33 -3.32 14.93
CA MET A 123 -4.11 -3.07 13.72
C MET A 123 -3.89 -4.13 12.62
N VAL A 124 -2.66 -4.53 12.33
CA VAL A 124 -2.38 -5.57 11.31
C VAL A 124 -2.94 -6.93 11.72
N PRO A 125 -2.70 -7.46 12.95
CA PRO A 125 -3.31 -8.70 13.39
C PRO A 125 -4.84 -8.71 13.31
N ASP A 126 -5.49 -7.61 13.71
CA ASP A 126 -6.94 -7.48 13.64
C ASP A 126 -7.45 -7.50 12.20
N ILE A 127 -6.81 -6.76 11.27
CA ILE A 127 -7.16 -6.77 9.85
C ILE A 127 -7.10 -8.19 9.28
N TYR A 128 -6.03 -8.92 9.54
CA TYR A 128 -5.85 -10.30 9.07
C TYR A 128 -6.93 -11.22 9.65
N SER A 129 -7.20 -11.12 10.96
CA SER A 129 -8.22 -11.92 11.63
C SER A 129 -9.62 -11.64 11.08
N GLU A 130 -10.01 -10.38 10.97
CA GLU A 130 -11.34 -10.00 10.49
C GLU A 130 -11.55 -10.34 9.01
N MET A 131 -10.55 -10.15 8.17
CA MET A 131 -10.64 -10.53 6.76
C MET A 131 -10.72 -12.04 6.58
N LYS A 132 -10.00 -12.82 7.39
CA LYS A 132 -10.13 -14.28 7.40
C LYS A 132 -11.55 -14.74 7.76
N LYS A 133 -12.18 -14.13 8.77
CA LYS A 133 -13.59 -14.38 9.12
C LYS A 133 -14.55 -14.05 7.97
N LYS A 134 -14.21 -13.04 7.16
CA LYS A 134 -14.98 -12.61 5.98
C LYS A 134 -14.69 -13.48 4.72
N GLY A 135 -13.87 -14.54 4.84
CA GLY A 135 -13.53 -15.49 3.77
C GLY A 135 -12.35 -15.07 2.90
N TYR A 136 -11.59 -14.05 3.30
CA TYR A 136 -10.41 -13.58 2.58
C TYR A 136 -9.16 -13.69 3.46
N ASP A 137 -8.39 -14.72 3.21
CA ASP A 137 -7.12 -14.96 3.90
C ASP A 137 -6.04 -14.07 3.28
N LEU A 138 -5.60 -13.05 4.01
CA LEU A 138 -4.58 -12.12 3.54
C LEU A 138 -3.18 -12.71 3.73
N VAL A 139 -2.23 -12.18 2.96
CA VAL A 139 -0.80 -12.47 3.08
C VAL A 139 -0.01 -11.18 2.85
N PRO A 140 1.20 -11.02 3.38
CA PRO A 140 2.07 -9.91 3.01
C PRO A 140 2.31 -9.88 1.49
N TYR A 141 2.59 -8.71 0.95
CA TYR A 141 2.92 -8.58 -0.48
C TYR A 141 4.01 -9.56 -0.89
N VAL A 142 3.80 -10.27 -2.00
CA VAL A 142 4.67 -11.36 -2.43
C VAL A 142 5.89 -10.78 -3.16
N ASN A 143 6.85 -10.29 -2.39
CA ASN A 143 8.15 -9.84 -2.86
C ASN A 143 9.15 -11.00 -2.75
N SER A 144 9.14 -11.87 -3.76
CA SER A 144 9.94 -13.12 -3.76
C SER A 144 11.44 -12.86 -3.74
N VAL A 145 12.18 -13.64 -2.96
CA VAL A 145 13.65 -13.58 -2.90
C VAL A 145 14.33 -14.26 -4.10
N THR A 146 13.57 -15.09 -4.82
CA THR A 146 13.97 -15.76 -6.08
C THR A 146 12.85 -15.61 -7.10
N GLU A 147 12.91 -16.33 -8.20
CA GLU A 147 11.87 -16.33 -9.24
C GLU A 147 10.50 -16.80 -8.71
N ILE A 148 10.47 -17.70 -7.72
CA ILE A 148 9.25 -18.27 -7.15
C ILE A 148 9.16 -17.99 -5.63
N PRO A 149 7.94 -17.81 -5.06
CA PRO A 149 7.77 -17.45 -3.66
C PRO A 149 8.07 -18.57 -2.65
N ASP A 150 8.13 -19.83 -3.07
CA ASP A 150 8.40 -21.00 -2.22
C ASP A 150 9.70 -20.90 -1.43
N LYS A 151 10.69 -20.19 -1.96
CA LYS A 151 12.00 -19.99 -1.32
C LYS A 151 11.98 -18.90 -0.25
N GLY A 152 10.90 -18.15 -0.20
CA GLY A 152 10.64 -17.09 0.76
C GLY A 152 10.36 -15.75 0.12
N ILE A 153 9.83 -14.85 0.94
CA ILE A 153 9.51 -13.48 0.55
C ILE A 153 10.12 -12.49 1.54
N THR A 154 10.25 -11.26 1.13
CA THR A 154 10.68 -10.16 1.99
C THR A 154 9.54 -9.17 2.20
N GLY A 155 9.55 -8.49 3.34
CA GLY A 155 8.76 -7.28 3.54
C GLY A 155 9.11 -6.24 2.49
N TYR A 156 8.19 -5.33 2.24
CA TYR A 156 8.36 -4.25 1.30
C TYR A 156 8.57 -2.93 2.05
N ILE A 157 9.66 -2.23 1.75
CA ILE A 157 9.91 -0.90 2.31
C ILE A 157 9.80 0.14 1.20
N GLU A 158 8.82 1.01 1.34
CA GLU A 158 8.52 2.00 0.33
C GLU A 158 9.27 3.30 0.56
N SER A 159 9.81 3.84 -0.52
CA SER A 159 10.29 5.22 -0.52
C SER A 159 9.09 6.21 -0.52
N PRO A 160 9.29 7.49 -0.18
CA PRO A 160 8.20 8.48 -0.21
C PRO A 160 7.62 8.78 -1.60
N ARG A 161 8.14 8.15 -2.66
CA ARG A 161 7.54 8.19 -4.00
C ARG A 161 6.22 7.40 -4.07
N TYR A 162 6.02 6.44 -3.15
CA TYR A 162 4.83 5.63 -2.99
C TYR A 162 3.94 6.18 -1.88
N SER A 163 2.68 5.78 -1.89
CA SER A 163 1.65 6.25 -0.98
C SER A 163 1.95 6.01 0.51
N THR A 164 2.29 4.77 0.90
CA THR A 164 2.57 4.44 2.31
C THR A 164 3.88 5.04 2.78
N GLY A 165 4.87 5.14 1.87
CA GLY A 165 6.14 5.81 2.16
C GLY A 165 5.98 7.31 2.36
N TYR A 166 5.11 7.96 1.59
CA TYR A 166 4.74 9.37 1.79
C TYR A 166 3.98 9.57 3.09
N ALA A 167 2.97 8.76 3.36
CA ALA A 167 2.18 8.82 4.58
C ALA A 167 3.05 8.72 5.85
N ALA A 168 4.09 7.88 5.81
CA ALA A 168 5.02 7.72 6.93
C ALA A 168 5.76 9.02 7.31
N LEU A 169 6.04 9.91 6.35
CA LEU A 169 6.67 11.20 6.62
C LEU A 169 5.77 12.13 7.44
N HIS A 170 4.46 11.91 7.41
CA HIS A 170 3.46 12.67 8.13
C HIS A 170 2.95 11.97 9.39
N ASN A 171 3.66 10.96 9.90
CA ASN A 171 3.20 10.12 11.01
C ASN A 171 1.78 9.56 10.76
N THR A 172 1.47 9.19 9.54
CA THR A 172 0.22 8.57 9.12
C THR A 172 0.48 7.08 8.85
N ILE A 173 -0.34 6.21 9.41
CA ILE A 173 -0.27 4.78 9.09
C ILE A 173 -0.89 4.55 7.72
N GLY A 174 -0.08 4.12 6.76
CA GLY A 174 -0.51 3.84 5.40
C GLY A 174 -0.76 2.35 5.18
N PHE A 175 -1.73 2.03 4.33
CA PHE A 175 -1.97 0.69 3.82
C PHE A 175 -2.12 0.71 2.31
N MET A 176 -1.48 -0.24 1.65
CA MET A 176 -1.65 -0.51 0.22
C MET A 176 -2.11 -1.97 0.05
N PRO A 177 -3.43 -2.22 0.08
CA PRO A 177 -3.96 -3.52 -0.30
C PRO A 177 -3.84 -3.72 -1.80
N GLU A 178 -3.33 -4.90 -2.17
CA GLU A 178 -3.06 -5.29 -3.55
C GLU A 178 -3.90 -6.51 -3.91
N THR A 179 -5.00 -6.31 -4.65
CA THR A 179 -5.75 -7.43 -5.22
C THR A 179 -4.96 -8.05 -6.37
N HIS A 180 -4.94 -9.39 -6.46
CA HIS A 180 -4.12 -10.04 -7.48
C HIS A 180 -4.78 -9.99 -8.86
N MET A 181 -4.01 -9.59 -9.89
CA MET A 181 -4.50 -9.36 -11.26
C MET A 181 -5.15 -10.58 -11.91
N LEU A 182 -4.74 -11.81 -11.54
CA LEU A 182 -5.24 -13.06 -12.11
C LEU A 182 -6.52 -13.58 -11.42
N LYS A 183 -7.01 -12.90 -10.38
CA LYS A 183 -8.30 -13.20 -9.75
C LYS A 183 -9.43 -12.51 -10.49
N ASP A 184 -10.63 -13.09 -10.42
CA ASP A 184 -11.80 -12.53 -11.07
C ASP A 184 -12.11 -11.11 -10.57
N PHE A 185 -12.64 -10.29 -11.46
CA PHE A 185 -12.86 -8.87 -11.16
C PHE A 185 -13.83 -8.65 -10.00
N ASP A 186 -14.90 -9.44 -9.93
CA ASP A 186 -15.89 -9.42 -8.84
C ASP A 186 -15.27 -9.79 -7.49
N GLN A 187 -14.43 -10.83 -7.44
CA GLN A 187 -13.70 -11.20 -6.23
C GLN A 187 -12.77 -10.08 -5.75
N ARG A 188 -12.08 -9.41 -6.68
CA ARG A 188 -11.21 -8.26 -6.34
C ARG A 188 -12.02 -7.09 -5.78
N VAL A 189 -13.17 -6.80 -6.38
CA VAL A 189 -14.08 -5.75 -5.91
C VAL A 189 -14.65 -6.10 -4.53
N GLU A 190 -15.12 -7.33 -4.34
CA GLU A 190 -15.72 -7.77 -3.07
C GLU A 190 -14.70 -7.77 -1.93
N SER A 191 -13.50 -8.34 -2.17
CA SER A 191 -12.44 -8.35 -1.15
C SER A 191 -12.02 -6.94 -0.73
N THR A 192 -11.89 -6.02 -1.71
CA THR A 192 -11.58 -4.61 -1.42
C THR A 192 -12.70 -3.95 -0.62
N TYR A 193 -13.96 -4.18 -0.98
CA TYR A 193 -15.11 -3.64 -0.25
C TYR A 193 -15.15 -4.14 1.20
N LYS A 194 -14.95 -5.45 1.42
CA LYS A 194 -14.90 -6.04 2.76
C LYS A 194 -13.73 -5.49 3.58
N LEU A 195 -12.56 -5.31 2.96
CA LEU A 195 -11.40 -4.73 3.63
C LEU A 195 -11.64 -3.27 4.05
N LEU A 196 -12.21 -2.44 3.16
CA LEU A 196 -12.49 -1.04 3.48
C LEU A 196 -13.49 -0.92 4.64
N ASN A 197 -14.52 -1.78 4.71
CA ASN A 197 -15.41 -1.85 5.87
C ASN A 197 -14.64 -2.30 7.13
N THR A 198 -13.75 -3.29 7.01
CA THR A 198 -12.92 -3.74 8.14
C THR A 198 -12.05 -2.61 8.70
N TYR A 199 -11.45 -1.78 7.82
CA TYR A 199 -10.73 -0.59 8.28
C TYR A 199 -11.64 0.36 9.06
N ILE A 200 -12.82 0.66 8.54
CA ILE A 200 -13.77 1.55 9.22
C ILE A 200 -14.15 0.99 10.60
N ASP A 201 -14.49 -0.30 10.68
CA ASP A 201 -14.87 -0.95 11.93
C ASP A 201 -13.74 -0.84 12.99
N ILE A 202 -12.49 -1.13 12.59
CA ILE A 202 -11.32 -1.04 13.48
C ILE A 202 -11.05 0.42 13.87
N ILE A 203 -11.08 1.35 12.92
CA ILE A 203 -10.80 2.77 13.17
C ILE A 203 -11.86 3.38 14.10
N VAL A 204 -13.12 3.05 13.91
CA VAL A 204 -14.22 3.51 14.79
C VAL A 204 -14.03 2.99 16.22
N ARG A 205 -13.70 1.70 16.37
CA ARG A 205 -13.41 1.09 17.67
C ARG A 205 -12.22 1.77 18.37
N ASP A 206 -11.16 2.06 17.63
CA ASP A 206 -9.88 2.52 18.18
C ASP A 206 -9.61 4.01 17.98
N ALA A 207 -10.59 4.80 17.55
CA ALA A 207 -10.45 6.20 17.14
C ALA A 207 -9.68 7.06 18.17
N LYS A 208 -9.99 6.90 19.45
CA LYS A 208 -9.31 7.61 20.54
C LYS A 208 -7.82 7.27 20.61
N VAL A 209 -7.50 5.98 20.59
CA VAL A 209 -6.11 5.48 20.69
C VAL A 209 -5.31 5.90 19.47
N ILE A 210 -5.91 5.81 18.27
CA ILE A 210 -5.27 6.20 17.01
C ILE A 210 -4.92 7.70 17.04
N GLY A 211 -5.88 8.56 17.39
CA GLY A 211 -5.66 10.00 17.49
C GLY A 211 -4.64 10.39 18.57
N GLU A 212 -4.63 9.72 19.73
CA GLU A 212 -3.62 9.93 20.76
C GLU A 212 -2.22 9.52 20.30
N ASN A 213 -2.11 8.38 19.62
CA ASN A 213 -0.85 7.89 19.09
C ASN A 213 -0.29 8.83 18.01
N LYS A 214 -1.14 9.36 17.14
CA LYS A 214 -0.75 10.36 16.13
C LYS A 214 -0.16 11.60 16.79
N ARG A 215 -0.86 12.21 17.76
CA ARG A 215 -0.37 13.39 18.48
C ARG A 215 0.97 13.14 19.21
N LYS A 216 1.10 11.97 19.86
CA LYS A 216 2.37 11.59 20.53
C LYS A 216 3.49 11.40 19.50
N ALA A 217 3.21 10.79 18.35
CA ALA A 217 4.16 10.60 17.27
C ALA A 217 4.63 11.94 16.69
N ASP A 218 3.72 12.89 16.48
CA ASP A 218 4.03 14.23 15.97
C ASP A 218 4.94 14.99 16.96
N ALA A 219 4.63 14.96 18.25
CA ALA A 219 5.46 15.55 19.29
C ALA A 219 6.86 14.90 19.37
N TYR A 220 6.92 13.57 19.26
CA TYR A 220 8.19 12.82 19.22
C TYR A 220 9.03 13.23 18.01
N THR A 221 8.44 13.25 16.80
CA THR A 221 9.12 13.61 15.56
C THR A 221 9.61 15.07 15.58
N ALA A 222 8.82 15.99 16.14
CA ALA A 222 9.22 17.39 16.30
C ALA A 222 10.48 17.56 17.18
N ALA A 223 10.59 16.76 18.24
CA ALA A 223 11.73 16.76 19.16
C ALA A 223 12.93 15.95 18.63
N GLN A 224 12.75 15.12 17.61
CA GLN A 224 13.78 14.23 17.07
C GLN A 224 14.93 15.03 16.45
N LYS A 225 16.18 14.59 16.72
CA LYS A 225 17.41 15.23 16.19
C LYS A 225 17.95 14.50 14.96
N ASP A 226 17.94 13.17 15.00
CA ASP A 226 18.53 12.33 13.96
C ASP A 226 17.45 11.55 13.23
N PHE A 227 17.49 11.61 11.91
CA PHE A 227 16.47 11.04 11.03
C PHE A 227 17.07 9.96 10.13
N PRO A 228 16.58 8.72 10.21
CA PRO A 228 16.89 7.71 9.21
C PRO A 228 16.29 8.11 7.85
N LEU A 229 17.11 8.07 6.81
CA LEU A 229 16.70 8.38 5.43
C LEU A 229 16.72 7.16 4.52
N ASP A 230 17.47 6.11 4.90
CA ASP A 230 17.55 4.87 4.16
C ASP A 230 17.63 3.68 5.12
N TRP A 231 17.18 2.50 4.64
CA TRP A 231 17.10 1.26 5.41
C TRP A 231 17.60 0.08 4.59
N LYS A 232 18.16 -0.89 5.26
CA LYS A 232 18.56 -2.18 4.70
C LYS A 232 17.83 -3.34 5.38
N LEU A 233 17.52 -4.38 4.61
CA LEU A 233 16.92 -5.60 5.14
C LEU A 233 17.93 -6.33 6.03
N ASN A 234 17.53 -6.62 7.28
CA ASN A 234 18.29 -7.47 8.18
C ASN A 234 17.93 -8.95 7.92
N ARG A 235 18.78 -9.66 7.20
CA ARG A 235 18.57 -11.08 6.85
C ARG A 235 18.84 -12.05 8.00
N SER A 236 19.40 -11.59 9.13
CA SER A 236 19.61 -12.44 10.31
C SER A 236 18.32 -12.66 11.10
N VAL A 237 17.32 -11.79 10.93
CA VAL A 237 16.00 -11.92 11.55
C VAL A 237 15.07 -12.60 10.56
N LEU A 238 14.80 -13.87 10.80
CA LEU A 238 13.97 -14.72 9.96
C LEU A 238 12.70 -15.11 10.70
N ASP A 239 11.58 -14.91 10.05
CA ASP A 239 10.26 -15.41 10.44
C ASP A 239 9.74 -16.39 9.39
N SER A 240 8.58 -16.95 9.62
CA SER A 240 7.89 -17.83 8.67
C SER A 240 6.40 -17.50 8.62
N ILE A 241 5.84 -17.56 7.42
CA ILE A 241 4.40 -17.37 7.19
C ILE A 241 3.80 -18.58 6.49
N GLU A 242 2.52 -18.85 6.76
CA GLU A 242 1.75 -19.78 5.95
C GLU A 242 1.42 -19.11 4.60
N PHE A 243 1.77 -19.80 3.53
CA PHE A 243 1.56 -19.32 2.17
C PHE A 243 0.79 -20.35 1.35
N LYS A 244 -0.28 -19.92 0.71
CA LYS A 244 -1.12 -20.74 -0.16
C LYS A 244 -0.83 -20.39 -1.62
N GLY A 245 -0.03 -21.23 -2.25
CA GLY A 245 0.45 -21.04 -3.62
C GLY A 245 -0.03 -22.11 -4.57
N PHE A 246 0.55 -22.10 -5.76
CA PHE A 246 0.43 -23.14 -6.78
C PHE A 246 1.82 -23.56 -7.20
N GLU A 247 2.01 -24.86 -7.53
CA GLU A 247 3.30 -25.39 -7.97
C GLU A 247 3.78 -24.67 -9.25
N ALA A 248 5.02 -24.20 -9.19
CA ALA A 248 5.68 -23.55 -10.31
C ALA A 248 6.25 -24.60 -11.28
N LYS A 249 5.96 -24.46 -12.56
CA LYS A 249 6.40 -25.35 -13.65
C LYS A 249 6.86 -24.52 -14.84
N TYR A 250 7.57 -25.17 -15.76
CA TYR A 250 8.02 -24.57 -17.00
C TYR A 250 7.40 -25.27 -18.21
N LYS A 251 7.12 -24.51 -19.25
CA LYS A 251 6.69 -25.03 -20.55
C LYS A 251 7.15 -24.10 -21.68
N PRO A 252 7.38 -24.61 -22.89
CA PRO A 252 7.71 -23.76 -24.04
C PRO A 252 6.65 -22.68 -24.26
N SER A 253 7.11 -21.47 -24.55
CA SER A 253 6.25 -20.36 -24.98
C SER A 253 5.81 -20.61 -26.43
N GLU A 254 4.52 -20.43 -26.70
CA GLU A 254 3.97 -20.54 -28.06
C GLU A 254 4.50 -19.43 -29.00
N VAL A 255 5.00 -18.32 -28.42
CA VAL A 255 5.52 -17.18 -29.19
C VAL A 255 7.01 -17.30 -29.46
N SER A 256 7.82 -17.62 -28.43
CA SER A 256 9.29 -17.60 -28.52
C SER A 256 9.93 -18.98 -28.57
N GLY A 257 9.20 -20.05 -28.26
CA GLY A 257 9.75 -21.39 -28.08
C GLY A 257 10.63 -21.59 -26.84
N ILE A 258 10.96 -20.51 -26.14
CA ILE A 258 11.77 -20.57 -24.91
C ILE A 258 10.88 -20.96 -23.73
N ASP A 259 11.40 -21.74 -22.80
CA ASP A 259 10.68 -22.13 -21.59
C ASP A 259 10.26 -20.90 -20.79
N ARG A 260 8.98 -20.85 -20.42
CA ARG A 260 8.39 -19.83 -19.54
C ARG A 260 7.84 -20.45 -18.27
N LEU A 261 8.01 -19.75 -17.17
CA LEU A 261 7.38 -20.08 -15.90
C LEU A 261 5.85 -19.97 -16.01
N TYR A 262 5.16 -20.94 -15.39
CA TYR A 262 3.72 -20.85 -15.10
C TYR A 262 3.42 -21.49 -13.75
N TYR A 263 2.29 -21.16 -13.16
CA TYR A 263 1.81 -21.72 -11.91
C TYR A 263 0.63 -22.66 -12.20
N ASP A 264 0.77 -23.93 -11.79
CA ASP A 264 -0.23 -24.97 -12.06
C ASP A 264 -1.36 -24.90 -11.02
N ARG A 265 -2.50 -24.31 -11.41
CA ARG A 265 -3.67 -24.18 -10.54
C ARG A 265 -4.30 -25.51 -10.13
N ASN A 266 -3.99 -26.61 -10.83
CA ASN A 266 -4.41 -27.97 -10.45
C ASN A 266 -3.48 -28.58 -9.38
N ALA A 267 -2.39 -27.92 -9.00
CA ALA A 267 -1.46 -28.30 -7.97
C ALA A 267 -1.33 -27.23 -6.88
N PRO A 268 -2.42 -26.95 -6.13
CA PRO A 268 -2.38 -26.00 -5.02
C PRO A 268 -1.59 -26.57 -3.84
N PHE A 269 -0.94 -25.71 -3.08
CA PHE A 269 -0.25 -26.08 -1.87
C PHE A 269 -0.47 -25.07 -0.75
N THR A 270 -0.25 -25.52 0.50
CA THR A 270 -0.10 -24.67 1.68
C THR A 270 1.23 -25.04 2.33
N LYS A 271 2.16 -24.09 2.40
CA LYS A 271 3.51 -24.31 2.94
C LYS A 271 3.88 -23.18 3.90
N LYS A 272 4.69 -23.48 4.92
CA LYS A 272 5.43 -22.44 5.63
C LYS A 272 6.62 -22.00 4.78
N ILE A 273 6.67 -20.73 4.44
CA ILE A 273 7.79 -20.12 3.70
C ILE A 273 8.54 -19.12 4.56
N LYS A 274 9.79 -18.88 4.23
CA LYS A 274 10.64 -17.89 4.92
C LYS A 274 10.13 -16.48 4.68
N TYR A 275 10.14 -15.66 5.74
CA TYR A 275 9.75 -14.26 5.66
C TYR A 275 10.76 -13.37 6.37
N TRP A 276 11.31 -12.39 5.67
CA TRP A 276 12.23 -11.40 6.21
C TRP A 276 11.56 -10.04 6.17
N ASP A 277 11.23 -9.50 7.33
CA ASP A 277 10.51 -8.22 7.46
C ASP A 277 11.13 -7.30 8.53
N LYS A 278 12.42 -7.49 8.83
CA LYS A 278 13.16 -6.60 9.72
C LYS A 278 14.07 -5.71 8.91
N PHE A 279 13.90 -4.40 9.06
CA PHE A 279 14.76 -3.39 8.44
C PHE A 279 15.49 -2.57 9.50
N GLU A 280 16.68 -2.11 9.16
CA GLU A 280 17.53 -1.28 10.01
C GLU A 280 17.97 -0.04 9.24
N PRO A 281 18.10 1.12 9.91
CA PRO A 281 18.65 2.31 9.27
C PRO A 281 20.03 2.04 8.66
N SER A 282 20.22 2.41 7.40
CA SER A 282 21.51 2.37 6.70
C SER A 282 22.12 3.75 6.50
N LEU A 283 21.28 4.80 6.55
CA LEU A 283 21.71 6.19 6.51
C LEU A 283 20.89 6.99 7.51
N THR A 284 21.58 7.73 8.38
CA THR A 284 20.94 8.65 9.32
C THR A 284 21.58 10.02 9.18
N VAL A 285 20.78 11.07 9.24
CA VAL A 285 21.23 12.46 9.17
C VAL A 285 20.71 13.25 10.34
N THR A 286 21.53 14.17 10.84
CA THR A 286 21.12 15.11 11.88
C THR A 286 20.31 16.24 11.26
N LYS A 287 19.17 16.58 11.88
CA LYS A 287 18.31 17.69 11.46
C LYS A 287 19.08 19.00 11.44
N PRO A 288 19.16 19.71 10.32
CA PRO A 288 19.77 21.03 10.27
C PRO A 288 18.91 22.05 11.02
N ILE A 289 19.54 23.15 11.48
CA ILE A 289 18.83 24.26 12.11
C ILE A 289 17.88 24.94 11.11
N ALA A 290 18.30 25.07 9.85
CA ALA A 290 17.53 25.68 8.79
C ALA A 290 17.98 25.20 7.41
N TYR A 291 17.10 25.33 6.42
CA TYR A 291 17.42 25.23 5.00
C TYR A 291 17.39 26.62 4.38
N ILE A 292 18.44 27.00 3.67
CA ILE A 292 18.51 28.28 2.94
C ILE A 292 18.27 27.98 1.45
N ILE A 293 17.19 28.52 0.88
CA ILE A 293 16.79 28.29 -0.50
C ILE A 293 16.83 29.63 -1.24
N PRO A 294 17.62 29.74 -2.33
CA PRO A 294 17.65 30.96 -3.14
C PRO A 294 16.25 31.31 -3.67
N LYS A 295 15.88 32.60 -3.62
CA LYS A 295 14.56 33.08 -4.02
C LYS A 295 14.20 32.74 -5.47
N ALA A 296 15.20 32.61 -6.34
CA ALA A 296 15.00 32.25 -7.75
C ALA A 296 14.42 30.84 -7.97
N TRP A 297 14.38 30.00 -6.93
CA TRP A 297 13.85 28.64 -6.97
C TRP A 297 12.39 28.57 -6.51
N ASP A 298 11.57 29.51 -7.00
CA ASP A 298 10.16 29.68 -6.64
C ASP A 298 9.33 28.39 -6.79
N LYS A 299 9.55 27.56 -7.82
CA LYS A 299 8.88 26.27 -7.97
C LYS A 299 9.22 25.30 -6.86
N VAL A 300 10.50 25.22 -6.48
CA VAL A 300 10.94 24.36 -5.36
C VAL A 300 10.34 24.85 -4.05
N ILE A 301 10.36 26.18 -3.84
CA ILE A 301 9.76 26.81 -2.64
C ILE A 301 8.26 26.50 -2.57
N ALA A 302 7.55 26.58 -3.70
CA ALA A 302 6.12 26.29 -3.76
C ALA A 302 5.82 24.81 -3.39
N LEU A 303 6.62 23.87 -3.90
CA LEU A 303 6.49 22.44 -3.56
C LEU A 303 6.80 22.16 -2.08
N LEU A 304 7.84 22.80 -1.53
CA LEU A 304 8.18 22.66 -0.11
C LEU A 304 7.10 23.24 0.82
N LYS A 305 6.42 24.30 0.38
CA LYS A 305 5.28 24.87 1.13
C LYS A 305 4.01 24.02 1.04
N LEU A 306 3.91 23.20 -0.01
CA LEU A 306 2.79 22.30 -0.20
C LEU A 306 2.92 21.02 0.67
N ASN A 307 4.16 20.59 0.97
CA ASN A 307 4.47 19.46 1.84
C ASN A 307 4.63 19.91 3.31
#